data_fadd9a43937910506c87c608399cd183
#
_entry.id   fadd9a43937910506c87c608399cd183
#
_cell.length_a   1.000
_cell.length_b   1.000
_cell.length_c   1.000
_cell.angle_alpha   90.00
_cell.angle_beta   90.00
_cell.angle_gamma   90.00
#
_symmetry.space_group_name_H-M   'P 1'
#
loop_
_entity.id
_entity.type
_entity.pdbx_description
1 polymer ?
#
loop_
_entity_poly.entity_id
_entity_poly.type
_entity_poly.pdbx_seq_one_letter_code
_entity_poly.pdbx_strand_id
1 'polypeptide(L)'
;ITFHRDSNALYNLDYTMWSSPTSGTQTLKAFSDETLDANFFVYNTALSAYSNYLSASGIFGGNPDEVEFTPGKGYLVRMPAGLPAGSTSVFNGVFQGTPNNGDISIPLSTEGGRFNAVGNPYPSPINISAFIEANEDQMDNGTLYFWRKTNLAPTGTYVTVTNMGSAAIDLPTSSSELFTGSPYDWVIQPGQGFLFKASSTANALNFNNYMRTYSTDGPFFRPAVTPMDESTNELSRLWLDISNNGTSFGQTVIGYSANTTNGLDFGWDGRLYNDSDLS
;
A
#
# COMPACT_ATOMS: atom_id res chain seq x y z
N ILE A 1 -23.86 5.91 -2.66
CA ILE A 1 -23.06 6.96 -3.29
C ILE A 1 -22.01 6.37 -4.22
N THR A 2 -21.36 7.25 -5.01
CA THR A 2 -20.15 6.95 -5.76
C THR A 2 -18.98 7.72 -5.16
N PHE A 3 -17.84 7.05 -5.04
CA PHE A 3 -16.56 7.66 -4.62
C PHE A 3 -15.53 7.41 -5.73
N HIS A 4 -14.96 8.48 -6.26
CA HIS A 4 -14.01 8.44 -7.36
C HIS A 4 -12.58 8.55 -6.83
N ARG A 5 -11.70 7.70 -7.35
CA ARG A 5 -10.28 7.74 -7.05
C ARG A 5 -9.44 7.37 -8.28
N ASP A 6 -8.60 8.29 -8.69
CA ASP A 6 -7.67 8.05 -9.80
C ASP A 6 -6.47 7.22 -9.35
N SER A 7 -6.04 6.30 -10.19
CA SER A 7 -4.74 5.67 -10.09
C SER A 7 -3.62 6.67 -10.45
N ASN A 8 -2.37 6.30 -10.20
CA ASN A 8 -1.26 6.94 -10.90
C ASN A 8 -1.35 6.71 -12.42
N ALA A 9 -0.60 7.49 -13.20
CA ALA A 9 -0.41 7.22 -14.61
C ALA A 9 0.43 5.93 -14.79
N LEU A 10 -0.19 4.87 -15.29
CA LEU A 10 0.36 3.51 -15.37
C LEU A 10 0.35 2.99 -16.80
N TYR A 11 1.27 2.09 -17.12
CA TYR A 11 1.22 1.33 -18.37
C TYR A 11 0.16 0.23 -18.30
N ASN A 12 -0.27 -0.27 -19.44
CA ASN A 12 -1.33 -1.27 -19.58
C ASN A 12 -1.06 -2.60 -18.83
N LEU A 13 0.20 -2.91 -18.50
CA LEU A 13 0.56 -4.12 -17.75
C LEU A 13 0.77 -3.88 -16.25
N ASP A 14 0.63 -2.64 -15.80
CA ASP A 14 0.85 -2.28 -14.41
C ASP A 14 -0.38 -2.58 -13.52
N TYR A 15 -0.13 -2.64 -12.23
CA TYR A 15 -1.11 -2.96 -11.21
C TYR A 15 -1.21 -1.85 -10.17
N THR A 16 -2.39 -1.72 -9.58
CA THR A 16 -2.63 -0.90 -8.40
C THR A 16 -3.22 -1.76 -7.30
N MET A 17 -2.78 -1.56 -6.05
CA MET A 17 -3.41 -2.20 -4.91
C MET A 17 -4.54 -1.31 -4.38
N TRP A 18 -5.76 -1.79 -4.52
CA TRP A 18 -6.99 -1.10 -4.17
C TRP A 18 -7.60 -1.63 -2.88
N SER A 19 -8.31 -0.76 -2.16
CA SER A 19 -9.17 -1.12 -1.03
C SER A 19 -10.43 -0.25 -1.08
N SER A 20 -11.61 -0.83 -0.85
CA SER A 20 -12.84 -0.06 -0.99
C SER A 20 -13.09 0.85 0.22
N PRO A 21 -13.34 2.16 -0.01
CA PRO A 21 -13.78 3.09 1.02
C PRO A 21 -15.29 3.01 1.30
N THR A 22 -15.98 2.12 0.59
CA THR A 22 -17.42 1.89 0.71
C THR A 22 -17.72 0.41 0.99
N SER A 23 -18.80 0.14 1.69
CA SER A 23 -19.40 -1.19 1.80
C SER A 23 -20.65 -1.30 0.93
N GLY A 24 -20.92 -2.50 0.42
CA GLY A 24 -22.03 -2.81 -0.47
C GLY A 24 -21.72 -4.06 -1.25
N THR A 25 -22.43 -4.26 -2.34
CA THR A 25 -22.36 -5.45 -3.21
C THR A 25 -21.55 -5.24 -4.48
N GLN A 26 -20.73 -4.18 -4.53
CA GLN A 26 -19.87 -3.97 -5.71
C GLN A 26 -18.80 -5.05 -5.78
N THR A 27 -18.79 -5.77 -6.89
CA THR A 27 -17.79 -6.79 -7.16
C THR A 27 -16.50 -6.19 -7.71
N LEU A 28 -15.41 -6.95 -7.65
CA LEU A 28 -14.11 -6.54 -8.22
C LEU A 28 -14.23 -6.28 -9.72
N LYS A 29 -15.00 -7.13 -10.44
CA LYS A 29 -15.23 -6.97 -11.88
C LYS A 29 -16.06 -5.72 -12.18
N ALA A 30 -17.10 -5.44 -11.40
CA ALA A 30 -17.89 -4.22 -11.55
C ALA A 30 -17.13 -2.93 -11.27
N PHE A 31 -16.03 -3.00 -10.50
CA PHE A 31 -15.13 -1.88 -10.29
C PHE A 31 -14.24 -1.60 -11.51
N SER A 32 -13.81 -2.64 -12.23
CA SER A 32 -12.96 -2.53 -13.42
C SER A 32 -13.36 -3.58 -14.44
N ASP A 33 -14.45 -3.31 -15.14
CA ASP A 33 -15.12 -4.23 -16.07
C ASP A 33 -14.28 -4.62 -17.28
N GLU A 34 -13.39 -3.73 -17.73
CA GLU A 34 -12.46 -3.98 -18.83
C GLU A 34 -11.16 -4.71 -18.38
N THR A 35 -10.90 -4.87 -17.09
CA THR A 35 -9.79 -5.70 -16.62
C THR A 35 -10.11 -7.18 -16.85
N LEU A 36 -9.14 -7.93 -17.42
CA LEU A 36 -9.32 -9.37 -17.63
C LEU A 36 -9.44 -10.10 -16.29
N ASP A 37 -10.30 -11.11 -16.21
CA ASP A 37 -10.62 -11.84 -14.97
C ASP A 37 -9.39 -12.45 -14.29
N ALA A 38 -8.42 -12.91 -15.07
CA ALA A 38 -7.14 -13.44 -14.57
C ALA A 38 -6.23 -12.37 -13.93
N ASN A 39 -6.58 -11.09 -14.02
CA ASN A 39 -5.75 -9.96 -13.58
C ASN A 39 -6.27 -9.28 -12.30
N PHE A 40 -7.17 -9.94 -11.58
CA PHE A 40 -7.57 -9.61 -10.22
C PHE A 40 -6.88 -10.55 -9.25
N PHE A 41 -6.15 -10.01 -8.27
CA PHE A 41 -5.36 -10.80 -7.34
C PHE A 41 -5.69 -10.44 -5.89
N VAL A 42 -5.62 -11.46 -5.04
CA VAL A 42 -5.59 -11.33 -3.59
C VAL A 42 -4.27 -11.90 -3.06
N TYR A 43 -3.77 -11.36 -1.99
CA TYR A 43 -2.59 -11.89 -1.33
C TYR A 43 -2.96 -13.11 -0.48
N ASN A 44 -2.32 -14.24 -0.75
CA ASN A 44 -2.44 -15.46 0.04
C ASN A 44 -1.30 -15.52 1.05
N THR A 45 -1.61 -15.26 2.32
CA THR A 45 -0.64 -15.21 3.40
C THR A 45 0.05 -16.56 3.61
N ALA A 46 -0.69 -17.67 3.52
CA ALA A 46 -0.15 -19.02 3.71
C ALA A 46 0.88 -19.40 2.64
N LEU A 47 0.64 -18.98 1.39
CA LEU A 47 1.57 -19.22 0.28
C LEU A 47 2.60 -18.08 0.12
N SER A 48 2.46 -16.99 0.89
CA SER A 48 3.26 -15.76 0.76
C SER A 48 3.30 -15.23 -0.68
N ALA A 49 2.18 -15.30 -1.39
CA ALA A 49 2.12 -14.96 -2.82
C ALA A 49 0.76 -14.38 -3.22
N TYR A 50 0.75 -13.64 -4.33
CA TYR A 50 -0.49 -13.24 -4.97
C TYR A 50 -1.11 -14.41 -5.73
N SER A 51 -2.40 -14.64 -5.48
CA SER A 51 -3.22 -15.62 -6.20
C SER A 51 -4.31 -14.91 -6.95
N ASN A 52 -4.51 -15.24 -8.22
CA ASN A 52 -5.65 -14.74 -8.96
C ASN A 52 -6.91 -15.57 -8.66
N TYR A 53 -8.08 -15.00 -8.93
CA TYR A 53 -9.36 -15.66 -8.63
C TYR A 53 -9.69 -16.83 -9.58
N LEU A 54 -9.04 -16.91 -10.73
CA LEU A 54 -9.20 -18.04 -11.67
C LEU A 54 -8.29 -19.23 -11.37
N SER A 55 -7.41 -19.11 -10.39
CA SER A 55 -6.47 -20.20 -10.07
C SER A 55 -7.20 -21.44 -9.58
N ALA A 56 -7.00 -22.56 -10.28
CA ALA A 56 -7.55 -23.87 -9.94
C ALA A 56 -7.06 -24.45 -8.60
N SER A 57 -6.12 -23.79 -7.92
CA SER A 57 -5.60 -24.21 -6.61
C SER A 57 -6.56 -23.92 -5.44
N GLY A 58 -7.79 -23.49 -5.73
CA GLY A 58 -8.94 -23.66 -4.85
C GLY A 58 -9.05 -22.78 -3.60
N ILE A 59 -8.02 -22.01 -3.23
CA ILE A 59 -8.05 -21.21 -2.00
C ILE A 59 -8.91 -19.96 -2.15
N PHE A 60 -9.03 -19.45 -3.39
CA PHE A 60 -9.86 -18.31 -3.76
C PHE A 60 -10.66 -18.57 -5.04
N GLY A 61 -10.95 -19.86 -5.33
CA GLY A 61 -11.72 -20.24 -6.51
C GLY A 61 -13.02 -19.42 -6.59
N GLY A 62 -13.09 -18.53 -7.55
CA GLY A 62 -14.23 -17.67 -7.80
C GLY A 62 -14.01 -16.82 -9.03
N ASN A 63 -15.11 -16.33 -9.56
CA ASN A 63 -15.12 -15.36 -10.62
C ASN A 63 -15.03 -13.95 -9.97
N PRO A 64 -14.20 -13.01 -10.45
CA PRO A 64 -14.19 -11.63 -9.96
C PRO A 64 -15.56 -10.93 -10.06
N ASP A 65 -16.48 -11.45 -10.89
CA ASP A 65 -17.89 -11.04 -10.92
C ASP A 65 -18.69 -11.44 -9.67
N GLU A 66 -18.22 -12.40 -8.88
CA GLU A 66 -18.89 -12.91 -7.68
C GLU A 66 -18.18 -12.47 -6.38
N VAL A 67 -17.04 -11.80 -6.51
CA VAL A 67 -16.23 -11.37 -5.36
C VAL A 67 -16.49 -9.90 -5.08
N GLU A 68 -17.18 -9.62 -3.98
CA GLU A 68 -17.40 -8.25 -3.50
C GLU A 68 -16.16 -7.70 -2.80
N PHE A 69 -16.00 -6.38 -2.83
CA PHE A 69 -15.01 -5.71 -1.99
C PHE A 69 -15.33 -5.93 -0.51
N THR A 70 -14.35 -6.41 0.23
CA THR A 70 -14.39 -6.42 1.68
C THR A 70 -13.70 -5.15 2.20
N PRO A 71 -14.37 -4.29 3.00
CA PRO A 71 -13.75 -3.09 3.55
C PRO A 71 -12.44 -3.40 4.27
N GLY A 72 -11.40 -2.60 4.00
CA GLY A 72 -10.08 -2.74 4.58
C GLY A 72 -9.21 -3.87 4.03
N LYS A 73 -9.73 -4.72 3.14
CA LYS A 73 -8.92 -5.72 2.44
C LYS A 73 -8.29 -5.11 1.19
N GLY A 74 -7.02 -5.48 0.93
CA GLY A 74 -6.27 -5.06 -0.26
C GLY A 74 -6.42 -6.05 -1.42
N TYR A 75 -6.62 -5.51 -2.63
CA TYR A 75 -6.73 -6.26 -3.87
C TYR A 75 -5.79 -5.67 -4.91
N LEU A 76 -4.99 -6.50 -5.57
CA LEU A 76 -4.11 -6.06 -6.64
C LEU A 76 -4.83 -6.23 -7.97
N VAL A 77 -5.09 -5.13 -8.66
CA VAL A 77 -5.86 -5.10 -9.90
C VAL A 77 -5.00 -4.48 -11.00
N ARG A 78 -4.91 -5.17 -12.14
CA ARG A 78 -4.21 -4.68 -13.32
C ARG A 78 -5.02 -3.60 -14.02
N MET A 79 -4.32 -2.73 -14.75
CA MET A 79 -4.94 -1.75 -15.63
C MET A 79 -5.89 -2.43 -16.64
N PRO A 80 -6.98 -1.76 -17.04
CA PRO A 80 -7.93 -2.27 -18.02
C PRO A 80 -7.28 -2.77 -19.32
N ALA A 81 -7.90 -3.74 -19.96
CA ALA A 81 -7.47 -4.22 -21.27
C ALA A 81 -7.74 -3.15 -22.34
N GLY A 82 -7.03 -3.25 -23.46
CA GLY A 82 -7.24 -2.34 -24.60
C GLY A 82 -6.52 -0.98 -24.50
N LEU A 83 -5.84 -0.70 -23.39
CA LEU A 83 -5.02 0.50 -23.28
C LEU A 83 -3.80 0.43 -24.23
N PRO A 84 -3.37 1.56 -24.81
CA PRO A 84 -2.25 1.58 -25.73
C PRO A 84 -0.96 1.08 -25.07
N ALA A 85 -0.22 0.22 -25.75
CA ALA A 85 1.11 -0.17 -25.33
C ALA A 85 2.08 1.00 -25.47
N GLY A 86 3.01 1.15 -24.51
CA GLY A 86 4.07 2.15 -24.56
C GLY A 86 3.68 3.57 -24.13
N SER A 87 2.42 3.78 -23.71
CA SER A 87 1.96 5.02 -23.06
C SER A 87 1.29 4.73 -21.73
N THR A 88 1.26 5.74 -20.87
CA THR A 88 0.58 5.64 -19.59
C THR A 88 -0.86 6.16 -19.68
N SER A 89 -1.73 5.57 -18.87
CA SER A 89 -3.13 5.99 -18.69
C SER A 89 -3.45 6.06 -17.21
N VAL A 90 -4.42 6.90 -16.86
CA VAL A 90 -4.98 6.97 -15.50
C VAL A 90 -6.28 6.17 -15.49
N PHE A 91 -6.40 5.25 -14.54
CA PHE A 91 -7.65 4.54 -14.29
C PHE A 91 -8.45 5.29 -13.23
N ASN A 92 -9.69 5.69 -13.57
CA ASN A 92 -10.60 6.28 -12.61
C ASN A 92 -11.38 5.16 -11.91
N GLY A 93 -10.94 4.79 -10.70
CA GLY A 93 -11.64 3.83 -9.86
C GLY A 93 -12.92 4.43 -9.29
N VAL A 94 -14.06 3.81 -9.56
CA VAL A 94 -15.38 4.24 -9.09
C VAL A 94 -15.91 3.23 -8.08
N PHE A 95 -15.82 3.57 -6.80
CA PHE A 95 -16.41 2.76 -5.74
C PHE A 95 -17.87 3.13 -5.52
N GLN A 96 -18.73 2.11 -5.37
CA GLN A 96 -20.17 2.28 -5.18
C GLN A 96 -20.62 1.61 -3.91
N GLY A 97 -21.41 2.31 -3.09
CA GLY A 97 -21.92 1.76 -1.85
C GLY A 97 -22.18 2.78 -0.77
N THR A 98 -22.20 2.33 0.46
CA THR A 98 -22.31 3.19 1.66
C THR A 98 -20.91 3.53 2.16
N PRO A 99 -20.60 4.83 2.38
CA PRO A 99 -19.30 5.21 2.92
C PRO A 99 -19.03 4.55 4.26
N ASN A 100 -17.85 3.97 4.39
CA ASN A 100 -17.45 3.35 5.65
C ASN A 100 -17.16 4.41 6.72
N ASN A 101 -17.57 4.12 7.95
CA ASN A 101 -17.40 4.99 9.11
C ASN A 101 -17.40 4.17 10.40
N GLY A 102 -16.78 4.68 11.46
CA GLY A 102 -16.66 3.97 12.73
C GLY A 102 -15.55 2.92 12.72
N ASP A 103 -15.58 2.02 13.70
CA ASP A 103 -14.57 1.00 13.87
C ASP A 103 -14.75 -0.13 12.86
N ILE A 104 -13.64 -0.53 12.22
CA ILE A 104 -13.61 -1.63 11.27
C ILE A 104 -12.47 -2.55 11.68
N SER A 105 -12.80 -3.82 11.92
CA SER A 105 -11.83 -4.85 12.30
C SER A 105 -11.71 -5.91 11.20
N ILE A 106 -10.47 -6.26 10.83
CA ILE A 106 -10.17 -7.18 9.74
C ILE A 106 -9.40 -8.36 10.34
N PRO A 107 -9.90 -9.60 10.18
CA PRO A 107 -9.17 -10.78 10.63
C PRO A 107 -7.83 -10.90 9.88
N LEU A 108 -6.79 -11.25 10.62
CA LEU A 108 -5.43 -11.45 10.10
C LEU A 108 -5.09 -12.93 10.03
N SER A 109 -4.28 -13.29 9.04
CA SER A 109 -3.62 -14.59 8.98
C SER A 109 -2.19 -14.48 9.49
N THR A 110 -1.81 -15.43 10.33
CA THR A 110 -0.43 -15.59 10.84
C THR A 110 0.29 -16.78 10.21
N GLU A 111 -0.27 -17.36 9.15
CA GLU A 111 0.33 -18.45 8.38
C GLU A 111 1.46 -17.97 7.45
N GLY A 112 2.29 -18.88 6.96
CA GLY A 112 3.34 -18.59 6.00
C GLY A 112 4.24 -17.44 6.43
N GLY A 113 4.48 -16.50 5.53
CA GLY A 113 5.28 -15.30 5.82
C GLY A 113 4.60 -14.23 6.67
N ARG A 114 3.34 -14.44 7.06
CA ARG A 114 2.52 -13.51 7.86
C ARG A 114 2.22 -12.17 7.21
N PHE A 115 2.46 -12.01 5.91
CA PHE A 115 2.08 -10.79 5.21
C PHE A 115 0.59 -10.78 4.91
N ASN A 116 -0.07 -9.66 5.19
CA ASN A 116 -1.49 -9.45 4.94
C ASN A 116 -1.69 -8.23 4.03
N ALA A 117 -2.53 -8.36 3.00
CA ALA A 117 -2.92 -7.27 2.13
C ALA A 117 -4.17 -6.59 2.68
N VAL A 118 -4.01 -5.35 3.06
CA VAL A 118 -5.06 -4.50 3.65
C VAL A 118 -5.08 -3.14 2.95
N GLY A 119 -5.95 -2.24 3.36
CA GLY A 119 -5.95 -0.88 2.86
C GLY A 119 -6.92 0.03 3.59
N ASN A 120 -6.85 1.31 3.28
CA ASN A 120 -7.69 2.31 3.90
C ASN A 120 -9.17 2.06 3.59
N PRO A 121 -10.00 1.73 4.60
CA PRO A 121 -11.41 1.46 4.39
C PRO A 121 -12.28 2.72 4.36
N TYR A 122 -11.72 3.91 4.58
CA TYR A 122 -12.50 5.15 4.70
C TYR A 122 -12.41 6.02 3.44
N PRO A 123 -13.46 6.82 3.17
CA PRO A 123 -13.45 7.84 2.12
C PRO A 123 -12.65 9.10 2.50
N SER A 124 -11.77 9.01 3.46
CA SER A 124 -10.83 10.04 3.89
C SER A 124 -9.44 9.45 4.06
N PRO A 125 -8.37 10.24 3.94
CA PRO A 125 -7.04 9.78 4.31
C PRO A 125 -6.98 9.35 5.78
N ILE A 126 -6.08 8.41 6.09
CA ILE A 126 -5.70 8.04 7.45
C ILE A 126 -4.22 8.31 7.67
N ASN A 127 -3.87 8.78 8.86
CA ASN A 127 -2.49 9.05 9.24
C ASN A 127 -1.74 7.74 9.48
N ILE A 128 -0.53 7.61 8.89
CA ILE A 128 0.28 6.38 8.97
C ILE A 128 0.74 6.12 10.40
N SER A 129 1.24 7.13 11.11
CA SER A 129 1.73 6.96 12.48
C SER A 129 0.61 6.54 13.44
N ALA A 130 -0.57 7.18 13.33
CA ALA A 130 -1.75 6.81 14.13
C ALA A 130 -2.23 5.38 13.83
N PHE A 131 -2.13 4.93 12.55
CA PHE A 131 -2.46 3.56 12.17
C PHE A 131 -1.47 2.56 12.77
N ILE A 132 -0.16 2.83 12.70
CA ILE A 132 0.89 1.97 13.25
C ILE A 132 0.74 1.86 14.78
N GLU A 133 0.57 2.98 15.47
CA GLU A 133 0.41 3.03 16.93
C GLU A 133 -0.82 2.24 17.39
N ALA A 134 -1.97 2.42 16.74
CA ALA A 134 -3.21 1.74 17.12
C ALA A 134 -3.19 0.22 16.87
N ASN A 135 -2.22 -0.30 16.10
CA ASN A 135 -2.09 -1.70 15.75
C ASN A 135 -0.73 -2.32 16.17
N GLU A 136 -0.05 -1.72 17.14
CA GLU A 136 1.28 -2.15 17.59
C GLU A 136 1.32 -3.65 17.92
N ASP A 137 0.35 -4.16 18.68
CA ASP A 137 0.28 -5.56 19.08
C ASP A 137 -0.01 -6.54 17.92
N GLN A 138 -0.51 -6.02 16.79
CA GLN A 138 -0.92 -6.82 15.63
C GLN A 138 0.15 -6.87 14.54
N MET A 139 1.16 -6.02 14.58
CA MET A 139 2.19 -5.90 13.57
C MET A 139 3.53 -6.43 14.09
N ASP A 140 4.35 -7.01 13.19
CA ASP A 140 5.67 -7.56 13.54
C ASP A 140 6.65 -6.43 13.95
N ASN A 141 6.69 -5.34 13.20
CA ASN A 141 7.62 -4.24 13.41
C ASN A 141 7.08 -2.85 13.01
N GLY A 142 5.79 -2.72 12.70
CA GLY A 142 5.19 -1.45 12.30
C GLY A 142 5.60 -0.97 10.91
N THR A 143 6.09 -1.85 10.04
CA THR A 143 6.47 -1.52 8.67
C THR A 143 5.30 -1.72 7.71
N LEU A 144 5.07 -0.75 6.83
CA LEU A 144 4.10 -0.81 5.75
C LEU A 144 4.82 -0.95 4.40
N TYR A 145 4.23 -1.71 3.49
CA TYR A 145 4.78 -1.96 2.15
C TYR A 145 3.74 -1.58 1.11
N PHE A 146 4.02 -0.50 0.37
CA PHE A 146 3.13 -0.01 -0.67
C PHE A 146 3.58 -0.51 -2.03
N TRP A 147 2.68 -1.15 -2.76
CA TRP A 147 2.94 -1.56 -4.13
C TRP A 147 3.22 -0.34 -5.00
N ARG A 148 4.33 -0.39 -5.71
CA ARG A 148 4.75 0.66 -6.60
C ARG A 148 5.18 0.05 -7.93
N LYS A 149 4.67 0.61 -9.00
CA LYS A 149 5.20 0.38 -10.33
C LYS A 149 5.72 1.71 -10.86
N THR A 150 7.00 1.77 -11.21
CA THR A 150 7.54 2.92 -11.91
C THR A 150 7.55 2.62 -13.40
N ASN A 151 7.18 3.61 -14.19
CA ASN A 151 7.20 3.49 -15.65
C ASN A 151 8.60 3.23 -16.23
N LEU A 152 9.64 3.35 -15.42
CA LEU A 152 11.05 3.15 -15.79
C LEU A 152 11.64 1.85 -15.24
N ALA A 153 10.99 1.21 -14.27
CA ALA A 153 11.45 -0.05 -13.70
C ALA A 153 10.84 -1.25 -14.45
N PRO A 154 11.63 -2.25 -14.82
CA PRO A 154 11.13 -3.44 -15.52
C PRO A 154 10.22 -4.31 -14.64
N THR A 155 10.34 -4.20 -13.31
CA THR A 155 9.58 -4.97 -12.31
C THR A 155 8.81 -4.06 -11.38
N GLY A 156 7.68 -4.54 -10.85
CA GLY A 156 6.99 -3.90 -9.74
C GLY A 156 7.82 -4.04 -8.47
N THR A 157 7.74 -3.08 -7.58
CA THR A 157 8.49 -3.07 -6.32
C THR A 157 7.64 -2.47 -5.21
N TYR A 158 8.05 -2.72 -3.97
CA TYR A 158 7.41 -2.15 -2.80
C TYR A 158 8.23 -0.96 -2.26
N VAL A 159 7.52 0.08 -1.86
CA VAL A 159 8.07 1.12 -1.00
C VAL A 159 7.84 0.70 0.43
N THR A 160 8.92 0.59 1.18
CA THR A 160 8.91 0.35 2.63
C THR A 160 8.73 1.67 3.35
N VAL A 161 7.78 1.74 4.27
CA VAL A 161 7.43 2.97 5.02
C VAL A 161 7.38 2.67 6.51
N THR A 162 8.02 3.53 7.29
CA THR A 162 7.97 3.56 8.76
C THR A 162 7.86 5.00 9.25
N ASN A 163 7.79 5.22 10.56
CA ASN A 163 7.86 6.57 11.15
C ASN A 163 9.23 7.24 10.95
N MET A 164 10.28 6.48 10.61
CA MET A 164 11.60 7.05 10.32
C MET A 164 11.68 7.61 8.89
N GLY A 165 11.05 6.95 7.94
CA GLY A 165 11.19 7.33 6.55
C GLY A 165 10.62 6.30 5.57
N SER A 166 10.90 6.52 4.30
CA SER A 166 10.57 5.57 3.23
C SER A 166 11.82 5.19 2.44
N ALA A 167 11.87 3.93 2.04
CA ALA A 167 12.92 3.39 1.18
C ALA A 167 12.32 2.48 0.11
N ALA A 168 12.92 2.43 -1.05
CA ALA A 168 12.49 1.55 -2.13
C ALA A 168 13.70 0.97 -2.86
N ILE A 169 13.47 -0.14 -3.55
CA ILE A 169 14.42 -0.77 -4.47
C ILE A 169 14.09 -0.24 -5.88
N ASP A 170 15.10 -0.16 -6.76
CA ASP A 170 14.96 0.26 -8.16
C ASP A 170 14.43 1.70 -8.35
N LEU A 171 14.92 2.63 -7.54
CA LEU A 171 14.65 4.05 -7.74
C LEU A 171 15.56 4.63 -8.84
N PRO A 172 14.99 5.31 -9.84
CA PRO A 172 15.79 6.29 -10.60
C PRO A 172 16.21 7.40 -9.63
N THR A 173 17.46 7.81 -9.70
CA THR A 173 18.10 8.83 -8.84
C THR A 173 17.39 10.21 -8.84
N SER A 174 16.31 10.36 -9.60
CA SER A 174 15.52 11.59 -9.73
C SER A 174 14.04 11.41 -9.35
N SER A 175 13.62 10.33 -8.66
CA SER A 175 12.21 10.10 -8.43
C SER A 175 11.67 10.98 -7.31
N SER A 176 10.87 11.97 -7.69
CA SER A 176 10.03 12.77 -6.80
C SER A 176 8.80 12.00 -6.23
N GLU A 177 8.76 10.67 -6.39
CA GLU A 177 7.59 9.85 -6.08
C GLU A 177 7.63 9.20 -4.69
N LEU A 178 8.69 9.40 -3.93
CA LEU A 178 8.76 8.92 -2.56
C LEU A 178 7.97 9.84 -1.62
N PHE A 179 7.56 9.28 -0.51
CA PHE A 179 7.03 10.06 0.60
C PHE A 179 8.06 11.13 0.98
N THR A 180 7.70 12.39 0.85
CA THR A 180 8.54 13.56 1.18
C THR A 180 7.97 14.28 2.38
N GLY A 181 8.77 15.14 3.02
CA GLY A 181 8.36 15.86 4.21
C GLY A 181 8.43 15.02 5.49
N SER A 182 7.70 15.46 6.51
CA SER A 182 7.67 14.78 7.80
C SER A 182 6.88 13.48 7.74
N PRO A 183 7.43 12.33 8.21
CA PRO A 183 6.68 11.09 8.31
C PRO A 183 5.41 11.18 9.16
N TYR A 184 5.36 12.12 10.09
CA TYR A 184 4.18 12.35 10.93
C TYR A 184 2.96 12.86 10.15
N ASP A 185 3.20 13.48 8.98
CA ASP A 185 2.14 14.00 8.11
C ASP A 185 1.75 13.01 7.00
N TRP A 186 2.41 11.86 6.93
CA TRP A 186 2.15 10.88 5.90
C TRP A 186 0.82 10.18 6.08
N VAL A 187 0.14 9.95 4.96
CA VAL A 187 -1.20 9.39 4.96
C VAL A 187 -1.33 8.21 4.00
N ILE A 188 -2.23 7.30 4.35
CA ILE A 188 -2.75 6.30 3.42
C ILE A 188 -3.99 6.88 2.79
N GLN A 189 -3.95 7.07 1.49
CA GLN A 189 -5.04 7.70 0.75
C GLN A 189 -6.29 6.82 0.71
N PRO A 190 -7.50 7.40 0.53
CA PRO A 190 -8.70 6.61 0.29
C PRO A 190 -8.51 5.68 -0.90
N GLY A 191 -8.97 4.44 -0.77
CA GLY A 191 -8.83 3.45 -1.82
C GLY A 191 -7.45 2.81 -1.96
N GLN A 192 -6.45 3.22 -1.18
CA GLN A 192 -5.08 2.72 -1.25
C GLN A 192 -4.90 1.46 -0.40
N GLY A 193 -4.44 0.38 -1.05
CA GLY A 193 -4.02 -0.86 -0.38
C GLY A 193 -2.50 -0.92 -0.15
N PHE A 194 -2.10 -1.74 0.81
CA PHE A 194 -0.71 -2.00 1.18
C PHE A 194 -0.56 -3.37 1.84
N LEU A 195 0.69 -3.86 1.95
CA LEU A 195 1.03 -5.01 2.76
C LEU A 195 1.62 -4.57 4.10
N PHE A 196 1.46 -5.41 5.10
CA PHE A 196 2.25 -5.38 6.34
C PHE A 196 2.46 -6.81 6.84
N LYS A 197 3.44 -7.00 7.70
CA LYS A 197 3.69 -8.29 8.33
C LYS A 197 3.02 -8.34 9.71
N ALA A 198 2.14 -9.31 9.90
CA ALA A 198 1.46 -9.54 11.17
C ALA A 198 2.42 -10.07 12.24
N SER A 199 2.21 -9.72 13.51
CA SER A 199 2.89 -10.38 14.63
C SER A 199 2.50 -11.85 14.68
N SER A 200 3.29 -12.68 15.37
CA SER A 200 2.98 -14.12 15.48
C SER A 200 1.72 -14.42 16.30
N THR A 201 1.24 -13.45 17.06
CA THR A 201 0.05 -13.54 17.91
C THR A 201 -1.10 -12.67 17.41
N ALA A 202 -0.96 -12.08 16.22
CA ALA A 202 -1.97 -11.22 15.64
C ALA A 202 -3.28 -11.97 15.39
N ASN A 203 -4.39 -11.28 15.56
CA ASN A 203 -5.71 -11.82 15.26
C ASN A 203 -6.56 -10.90 14.38
N ALA A 204 -6.50 -9.59 14.59
CA ALA A 204 -7.28 -8.63 13.82
C ALA A 204 -6.60 -7.27 13.74
N LEU A 205 -6.64 -6.66 12.56
CA LEU A 205 -6.23 -5.27 12.32
C LEU A 205 -7.43 -4.35 12.54
N ASN A 206 -7.22 -3.23 13.22
CA ASN A 206 -8.28 -2.31 13.58
C ASN A 206 -8.08 -0.96 12.90
N PHE A 207 -9.15 -0.46 12.29
CA PHE A 207 -9.28 0.92 11.83
C PHE A 207 -10.33 1.63 12.67
N ASN A 208 -10.11 2.92 12.93
CA ASN A 208 -11.06 3.75 13.67
C ASN A 208 -11.04 5.20 13.16
N ASN A 209 -12.03 5.98 13.58
CA ASN A 209 -12.16 7.36 13.12
C ASN A 209 -11.04 8.30 13.61
N TYR A 210 -10.30 7.95 14.67
CA TYR A 210 -9.20 8.80 15.17
C TYR A 210 -7.98 8.79 14.24
N MET A 211 -7.84 7.77 13.39
CA MET A 211 -6.79 7.72 12.37
C MET A 211 -7.08 8.66 11.20
N ARG A 212 -8.33 9.06 11.01
CA ARG A 212 -8.75 9.86 9.86
C ARG A 212 -8.22 11.28 9.98
N THR A 213 -7.73 11.79 8.87
CA THR A 213 -7.18 13.14 8.79
C THR A 213 -7.67 13.83 7.54
N TYR A 214 -7.37 15.13 7.46
CA TYR A 214 -7.61 15.93 6.26
C TYR A 214 -6.28 15.98 5.48
N SER A 215 -6.34 15.64 4.21
CA SER A 215 -5.25 15.88 3.26
C SER A 215 -5.87 16.42 1.98
N THR A 216 -5.22 17.38 1.37
CA THR A 216 -5.57 17.80 0.01
C THR A 216 -5.30 16.66 -0.94
N ASP A 217 -6.21 16.43 -1.89
CA ASP A 217 -6.17 15.35 -2.86
C ASP A 217 -4.78 15.18 -3.49
N GLY A 218 -4.11 14.09 -3.11
CA GLY A 218 -2.87 13.62 -3.73
C GLY A 218 -3.12 12.31 -4.48
N PRO A 219 -2.40 12.01 -5.55
CA PRO A 219 -2.38 10.67 -6.12
C PRO A 219 -1.88 9.67 -5.09
N PHE A 220 -2.12 8.38 -5.30
CA PHE A 220 -1.46 7.34 -4.52
C PHE A 220 0.06 7.60 -4.52
N PHE A 221 0.70 7.59 -3.35
CA PHE A 221 2.13 7.86 -3.13
C PHE A 221 2.61 9.31 -3.40
N ARG A 222 1.74 10.28 -3.54
CA ARG A 222 2.18 11.66 -3.68
C ARG A 222 1.66 12.50 -2.51
N PRO A 223 2.50 12.90 -1.55
CA PRO A 223 2.20 14.05 -0.73
C PRO A 223 2.10 15.27 -1.66
N ALA A 224 1.12 16.12 -1.45
CA ALA A 224 1.06 17.39 -2.13
C ALA A 224 2.39 18.12 -1.89
N VAL A 225 3.04 18.56 -2.96
CA VAL A 225 4.21 19.44 -2.86
C VAL A 225 3.69 20.80 -2.44
N THR A 226 3.47 20.99 -1.15
CA THR A 226 3.46 22.34 -0.57
C THR A 226 4.91 22.66 -0.28
N PRO A 227 5.43 23.83 -0.68
CA PRO A 227 6.71 24.31 -0.18
C PRO A 227 6.57 24.38 1.33
N MET A 228 7.27 23.52 2.05
CA MET A 228 7.23 23.52 3.50
C MET A 228 7.95 24.76 4.02
N ASP A 229 7.23 25.48 4.88
CA ASP A 229 7.86 26.33 5.88
C ASP A 229 8.77 25.43 6.75
N GLU A 230 10.03 25.75 6.84
CA GLU A 230 11.05 25.02 7.61
C GLU A 230 10.74 25.12 9.11
N SER A 231 9.77 24.37 9.62
CA SER A 231 9.49 24.32 11.06
C SER A 231 9.97 23.02 11.67
N THR A 232 11.11 23.07 12.27
CA THR A 232 11.63 22.60 13.59
C THR A 232 11.43 21.14 14.05
N ASN A 233 10.89 20.20 13.27
CA ASN A 233 10.82 18.77 13.60
C ASN A 233 11.32 17.87 12.47
N GLU A 234 12.28 18.32 11.68
CA GLU A 234 12.90 17.46 10.68
C GLU A 234 13.77 16.42 11.38
N LEU A 235 13.39 15.16 11.20
CA LEU A 235 14.27 14.03 11.51
C LEU A 235 15.53 14.13 10.65
N SER A 236 16.69 14.11 11.28
CA SER A 236 17.96 14.03 10.55
C SER A 236 18.06 12.65 9.90
N ARG A 237 18.00 12.60 8.58
CA ARG A 237 17.97 11.37 7.79
C ARG A 237 19.06 11.36 6.73
N LEU A 238 19.63 10.17 6.50
CA LEU A 238 20.60 9.91 5.43
C LEU A 238 20.10 8.73 4.61
N TRP A 239 19.97 8.90 3.29
CA TRP A 239 19.69 7.80 2.37
C TRP A 239 20.99 7.29 1.77
N LEU A 240 21.17 5.98 1.80
CA LEU A 240 22.26 5.28 1.15
C LEU A 240 21.72 4.44 0.00
N ASP A 241 22.23 4.71 -1.20
CA ASP A 241 21.86 4.01 -2.41
C ASP A 241 23.01 3.12 -2.88
N ILE A 242 22.72 1.86 -3.18
CA ILE A 242 23.63 0.97 -3.91
C ILE A 242 23.21 0.98 -5.36
N SER A 243 24.10 1.45 -6.25
CA SER A 243 23.81 1.53 -7.68
C SER A 243 24.92 0.92 -8.53
N ASN A 244 24.54 0.43 -9.72
CA ASN A 244 25.45 0.02 -10.77
C ASN A 244 25.01 0.66 -12.08
N ASN A 245 25.92 1.38 -12.74
CA ASN A 245 25.67 2.07 -14.02
C ASN A 245 24.39 2.95 -14.02
N GLY A 246 24.11 3.64 -12.92
CA GLY A 246 22.96 4.55 -12.79
C GLY A 246 21.63 3.85 -12.47
N THR A 247 21.63 2.54 -12.27
CA THR A 247 20.47 1.80 -11.75
C THR A 247 20.68 1.50 -10.27
N SER A 248 19.75 1.94 -9.41
CA SER A 248 19.79 1.64 -7.97
C SER A 248 19.34 0.20 -7.74
N PHE A 249 20.13 -0.58 -6.98
CA PHE A 249 19.76 -1.95 -6.57
C PHE A 249 19.13 -2.01 -5.20
N GLY A 250 19.33 -1.00 -4.40
CA GLY A 250 18.78 -0.95 -3.06
C GLY A 250 19.01 0.40 -2.42
N GLN A 251 18.10 0.79 -1.57
CA GLN A 251 18.15 2.01 -0.79
C GLN A 251 17.91 1.65 0.67
N THR A 252 18.66 2.27 1.57
CA THR A 252 18.35 2.27 3.00
C THR A 252 18.32 3.69 3.53
N VAL A 253 17.53 3.92 4.57
CA VAL A 253 17.48 5.19 5.29
C VAL A 253 18.01 4.97 6.70
N ILE A 254 18.89 5.85 7.14
CA ILE A 254 19.38 5.94 8.50
C ILE A 254 18.89 7.26 9.05
N GLY A 255 18.23 7.24 10.19
CA GLY A 255 17.72 8.44 10.82
C GLY A 255 18.10 8.51 12.29
N TYR A 256 18.05 9.72 12.83
CA TYR A 256 18.31 10.01 14.22
C TYR A 256 17.05 10.63 14.83
N SER A 257 16.57 10.03 15.91
CA SER A 257 15.41 10.52 16.65
C SER A 257 15.65 10.39 18.15
N ALA A 258 15.13 11.34 18.92
CA ALA A 258 15.12 11.24 20.37
C ALA A 258 14.19 10.14 20.90
N ASN A 259 13.32 9.61 20.02
CA ASN A 259 12.32 8.58 20.34
C ASN A 259 12.79 7.16 20.02
N THR A 260 14.05 6.98 19.61
CA THR A 260 14.61 5.68 19.22
C THR A 260 15.81 5.30 20.06
N THR A 261 16.12 4.00 20.09
CA THR A 261 17.24 3.40 20.81
C THR A 261 18.29 2.87 19.84
N ASN A 262 19.30 2.15 20.35
CA ASN A 262 20.25 1.39 19.53
C ASN A 262 19.75 -0.05 19.22
N GLY A 263 18.56 -0.41 19.67
CA GLY A 263 17.89 -1.68 19.40
C GLY A 263 16.91 -1.57 18.25
N LEU A 264 16.06 -2.58 18.08
CA LEU A 264 14.94 -2.52 17.15
C LEU A 264 13.79 -1.77 17.81
N ASP A 265 13.40 -0.65 17.22
CA ASP A 265 12.31 0.20 17.68
C ASP A 265 11.09 0.04 16.78
N PHE A 266 9.97 -0.40 17.36
CA PHE A 266 8.73 -0.64 16.65
C PHE A 266 8.23 0.62 15.92
N GLY A 267 7.84 0.46 14.65
CA GLY A 267 7.36 1.56 13.82
C GLY A 267 8.45 2.51 13.31
N TRP A 268 9.70 2.37 13.77
CA TRP A 268 10.84 3.18 13.36
C TRP A 268 11.81 2.38 12.49
N ASP A 269 12.17 1.16 12.93
CA ASP A 269 13.09 0.28 12.20
C ASP A 269 12.29 -0.62 11.25
N GLY A 270 12.51 -0.45 9.95
CA GLY A 270 11.84 -1.20 8.90
C GLY A 270 12.78 -2.15 8.19
N ARG A 271 12.24 -3.27 7.75
CA ARG A 271 12.94 -4.19 6.83
C ARG A 271 12.44 -3.94 5.41
N LEU A 272 13.34 -3.95 4.44
CA LEU A 272 12.96 -3.96 3.04
C LEU A 272 12.16 -5.26 2.74
N TYR A 273 11.12 -5.12 1.95
CA TYR A 273 10.41 -6.28 1.42
C TYR A 273 11.32 -6.94 0.38
N ASN A 274 11.67 -8.20 0.63
CA ASN A 274 12.53 -8.97 -0.25
C ASN A 274 11.83 -10.29 -0.60
N ASP A 275 11.87 -10.68 -1.87
CA ASP A 275 11.28 -11.94 -2.33
C ASP A 275 11.89 -13.18 -1.63
N SER A 276 13.09 -13.07 -1.06
CA SER A 276 13.70 -14.14 -0.26
C SER A 276 13.00 -14.39 1.09
N ASP A 277 12.16 -13.46 1.56
CA ASP A 277 11.33 -13.65 2.76
C ASP A 277 10.05 -14.45 2.44
N LEU A 278 9.86 -14.81 1.17
CA LEU A 278 8.73 -15.59 0.65
C LEU A 278 9.02 -17.10 0.58
N SER A 279 10.20 -17.56 1.03
CA SER A 279 10.61 -18.95 0.98
C SER A 279 10.55 -19.67 2.32
#